data_89dd61a1d4d75e972be0f824ce03bfc7
#
_entry.id   89dd61a1d4d75e972be0f824ce03bfc7
#
_cell.length_a   1.000
_cell.length_b   1.000
_cell.length_c   1.000
_cell.angle_alpha   90.00
_cell.angle_beta   90.00
_cell.angle_gamma   90.00
#
_symmetry.space_group_name_H-M   'P 1'
#
loop_
_entity.id
_entity.type
_entity.pdbx_description
1 polymer ?
#
loop_
_entity_poly.entity_id
_entity_poly.type
_entity_poly.pdbx_seq_one_letter_code
_entity_poly.pdbx_strand_id
1 'polypeptide(L)'
;IGVFMGAIAGYFGGKIDAFVLWVINVIWSIPTLLLVIAITLALGKGFWQVFIAVGLTMWVEVARVVRGQVMSIKQMQYVTAAKALGYSHSRIIFKHILPNSLAPVIVISAANFASAILVESGLSFLGLGAQVPIPSWGGMIKEHYNYIILGKAYLALIPGLAMLLLVVAFMMIGNALRDALDVKN
;
A
#
# COMPACT_ATOMS: atom_id res chain seq x y z
N ILE A 1 -7.28 4.56 4.82
CA ILE A 1 -7.17 5.97 4.35
C ILE A 1 -7.36 6.02 2.84
N GLY A 2 -6.55 5.29 2.05
CA GLY A 2 -6.55 5.36 0.58
C GLY A 2 -7.91 5.10 -0.08
N VAL A 3 -8.62 4.03 0.35
CA VAL A 3 -9.95 3.71 -0.20
C VAL A 3 -10.94 4.85 0.05
N PHE A 4 -10.93 5.42 1.24
CA PHE A 4 -11.85 6.49 1.62
C PHE A 4 -11.56 7.79 0.86
N MET A 5 -10.31 8.22 0.83
CA MET A 5 -9.90 9.45 0.14
C MET A 5 -10.09 9.34 -1.38
N GLY A 6 -9.74 8.18 -1.96
CA GLY A 6 -9.95 7.90 -3.37
C GLY A 6 -11.43 7.87 -3.76
N ALA A 7 -12.26 7.25 -2.92
CA ALA A 7 -13.71 7.20 -3.17
C ALA A 7 -14.36 8.58 -3.13
N ILE A 8 -14.02 9.40 -2.13
CA ILE A 8 -14.55 10.77 -2.02
C ILE A 8 -14.09 11.62 -3.20
N ALA A 9 -12.80 11.59 -3.54
CA ALA A 9 -12.27 12.36 -4.66
C ALA A 9 -12.92 11.95 -5.99
N GLY A 10 -12.98 10.65 -6.29
CA GLY A 10 -13.57 10.14 -7.53
C GLY A 10 -15.08 10.41 -7.64
N TYR A 11 -15.82 10.30 -6.52
CA TYR A 11 -17.26 10.48 -6.52
C TYR A 11 -17.69 11.95 -6.64
N PHE A 12 -17.17 12.81 -5.78
CA PHE A 12 -17.58 14.22 -5.75
C PHE A 12 -16.93 15.05 -6.86
N GLY A 13 -15.66 14.76 -7.19
CA GLY A 13 -14.95 15.52 -8.22
C GLY A 13 -14.67 16.98 -7.83
N GLY A 14 -14.43 17.83 -8.83
CA GLY A 14 -14.29 19.28 -8.65
C GLY A 14 -13.19 19.68 -7.66
N LYS A 15 -13.50 20.60 -6.74
CA LYS A 15 -12.52 21.12 -5.75
C LYS A 15 -12.04 20.07 -4.75
N ILE A 16 -12.90 19.09 -4.39
CA ILE A 16 -12.56 18.00 -3.47
C ILE A 16 -11.51 17.11 -4.13
N ASP A 17 -11.74 16.75 -5.37
CA ASP A 17 -10.81 15.96 -6.15
C ASP A 17 -9.47 16.67 -6.35
N ALA A 18 -9.50 17.94 -6.70
CA ALA A 18 -8.31 18.77 -6.86
C ALA A 18 -7.47 18.83 -5.56
N PHE A 19 -8.12 18.98 -4.41
CA PHE A 19 -7.45 19.01 -3.11
C PHE A 19 -6.82 17.66 -2.77
N VAL A 20 -7.56 16.55 -2.93
CA VAL A 20 -7.03 15.21 -2.66
C VAL A 20 -5.87 14.88 -3.58
N LEU A 21 -5.97 15.20 -4.87
CA LEU A 21 -4.86 15.03 -5.81
C LEU A 21 -3.64 15.89 -5.45
N TRP A 22 -3.86 17.12 -4.99
CA TRP A 22 -2.77 17.96 -4.51
C TRP A 22 -2.03 17.29 -3.35
N VAL A 23 -2.74 16.77 -2.33
CA VAL A 23 -2.12 16.04 -1.22
C VAL A 23 -1.35 14.81 -1.72
N ILE A 24 -1.96 14.02 -2.61
CA ILE A 24 -1.31 12.85 -3.21
C ILE A 24 -0.01 13.26 -3.93
N ASN A 25 -0.04 14.32 -4.71
CA ASN A 25 1.12 14.79 -5.46
C ASN A 25 2.24 15.33 -4.55
N VAL A 26 1.88 16.01 -3.46
CA VAL A 26 2.85 16.46 -2.44
C VAL A 26 3.56 15.25 -1.81
N ILE A 27 2.82 14.23 -1.40
CA ILE A 27 3.42 13.01 -0.82
C ILE A 27 4.29 12.29 -1.86
N TRP A 28 3.85 12.20 -3.10
CA TRP A 28 4.57 11.52 -4.19
C TRP A 28 5.81 12.28 -4.70
N SER A 29 5.90 13.59 -4.43
CA SER A 29 7.09 14.37 -4.78
C SER A 29 8.31 14.00 -3.93
N ILE A 30 8.08 13.32 -2.80
CA ILE A 30 9.12 12.88 -1.88
C ILE A 30 9.36 11.38 -2.11
N PRO A 31 10.61 10.92 -2.30
CA PRO A 31 10.91 9.50 -2.39
C PRO A 31 10.35 8.75 -1.17
N THR A 32 9.52 7.72 -1.41
CA THR A 32 8.77 7.01 -0.35
C THR A 32 9.67 6.57 0.81
N LEU A 33 10.84 6.01 0.52
CA LEU A 33 11.77 5.56 1.56
C LEU A 33 12.24 6.72 2.46
N LEU A 34 12.56 7.88 1.87
CA LEU A 34 12.97 9.05 2.63
C LEU A 34 11.84 9.59 3.51
N LEU A 35 10.61 9.60 3.00
CA LEU A 35 9.44 10.03 3.77
C LEU A 35 9.16 9.09 4.93
N VAL A 36 9.25 7.76 4.72
CA VAL A 36 9.09 6.77 5.79
C VAL A 36 10.18 6.92 6.84
N ILE A 37 11.44 7.14 6.45
CA ILE A 37 12.54 7.41 7.38
C ILE A 37 12.26 8.66 8.21
N ALA A 38 11.87 9.77 7.57
CA ALA A 38 11.58 11.02 8.25
C ALA A 38 10.45 10.88 9.29
N ILE A 39 9.35 10.21 8.91
CA ILE A 39 8.22 9.96 9.83
C ILE A 39 8.65 9.03 10.97
N THR A 40 9.39 7.96 10.67
CA THR A 40 9.86 7.01 11.69
C THR A 40 10.77 7.72 12.71
N LEU A 41 11.68 8.58 12.25
CA LEU A 41 12.55 9.35 13.14
C LEU A 41 11.78 10.37 13.98
N ALA A 42 10.77 11.00 13.40
CA ALA A 42 9.92 11.96 14.13
C ALA A 42 9.06 11.30 15.22
N LEU A 43 8.61 10.05 14.99
CA LEU A 43 7.82 9.27 15.95
C LEU A 43 8.69 8.52 16.98
N GLY A 44 10.00 8.49 16.77
CA GLY A 44 10.94 7.64 17.51
C GLY A 44 11.17 6.29 16.80
N LYS A 45 12.36 5.68 17.07
CA LYS A 45 12.71 4.38 16.46
C LYS A 45 11.89 3.26 17.08
N GLY A 46 11.40 2.33 16.26
CA GLY A 46 10.72 1.16 16.76
C GLY A 46 9.80 0.50 15.74
N PHE A 47 9.31 -0.67 16.13
CA PHE A 47 8.46 -1.51 15.29
C PHE A 47 7.16 -0.81 14.86
N TRP A 48 6.39 -0.30 15.81
CA TRP A 48 5.09 0.35 15.53
C TRP A 48 5.23 1.63 14.72
N GLN A 49 6.29 2.38 14.95
CA GLN A 49 6.57 3.65 14.26
C GLN A 49 6.78 3.42 12.76
N VAL A 50 7.47 2.33 12.39
CA VAL A 50 7.64 1.95 10.98
C VAL A 50 6.30 1.63 10.33
N PHE A 51 5.43 0.84 10.99
CA PHE A 51 4.11 0.51 10.43
C PHE A 51 3.23 1.75 10.24
N ILE A 52 3.26 2.67 11.20
CA ILE A 52 2.55 3.95 11.07
C ILE A 52 3.11 4.76 9.89
N ALA A 53 4.43 4.87 9.79
CA ALA A 53 5.08 5.61 8.73
C ALA A 53 4.78 5.02 7.34
N VAL A 54 4.86 3.68 7.20
CA VAL A 54 4.50 2.98 5.96
C VAL A 54 3.02 3.19 5.62
N GLY A 55 2.12 3.06 6.58
CA GLY A 55 0.69 3.29 6.37
C GLY A 55 0.36 4.73 5.96
N LEU A 56 1.06 5.73 6.53
CA LEU A 56 0.91 7.15 6.22
C LEU A 56 1.51 7.54 4.86
N THR A 57 2.33 6.70 4.26
CA THR A 57 2.95 6.99 2.96
C THR A 57 2.33 6.20 1.81
N MET A 58 2.01 4.92 2.02
CA MET A 58 1.55 4.03 0.94
C MET A 58 0.06 4.15 0.60
N TRP A 59 -0.75 4.89 1.38
CA TRP A 59 -2.17 5.07 1.09
C TRP A 59 -2.43 5.80 -0.23
N VAL A 60 -1.49 6.61 -0.70
CA VAL A 60 -1.65 7.44 -1.91
C VAL A 60 -1.81 6.60 -3.18
N GLU A 61 -1.13 5.46 -3.27
CA GLU A 61 -1.26 4.53 -4.40
C GLU A 61 -2.67 3.93 -4.45
N VAL A 62 -3.16 3.46 -3.30
CA VAL A 62 -4.52 2.93 -3.17
C VAL A 62 -5.55 4.01 -3.49
N ALA A 63 -5.36 5.23 -2.97
CA ALA A 63 -6.27 6.35 -3.24
C ALA A 63 -6.39 6.66 -4.74
N ARG A 64 -5.28 6.64 -5.47
CA ARG A 64 -5.25 6.90 -6.91
C ARG A 64 -5.99 5.83 -7.70
N VAL A 65 -5.77 4.55 -7.37
CA VAL A 65 -6.47 3.43 -8.01
C VAL A 65 -7.96 3.48 -7.74
N VAL A 66 -8.35 3.64 -6.46
CA VAL A 66 -9.76 3.73 -6.08
C VAL A 66 -10.44 4.93 -6.74
N ARG A 67 -9.78 6.09 -6.78
CA ARG A 67 -10.31 7.27 -7.47
C ARG A 67 -10.61 6.99 -8.94
N GLY A 68 -9.67 6.38 -9.66
CA GLY A 68 -9.87 6.02 -11.07
C GLY A 68 -11.05 5.07 -11.27
N GLN A 69 -11.15 4.02 -10.45
CA GLN A 69 -12.25 3.07 -10.47
C GLN A 69 -13.60 3.74 -10.18
N VAL A 70 -13.66 4.58 -9.14
CA VAL A 70 -14.88 5.29 -8.77
C VAL A 70 -15.34 6.25 -9.86
N MET A 71 -14.42 6.93 -10.54
CA MET A 71 -14.74 7.81 -11.66
C MET A 71 -15.34 7.05 -12.84
N SER A 72 -14.82 5.86 -13.16
CA SER A 72 -15.35 4.99 -14.20
C SER A 72 -16.72 4.43 -13.82
N ILE A 73 -16.84 3.82 -12.64
CA ILE A 73 -18.08 3.18 -12.15
C ILE A 73 -19.21 4.20 -11.98
N LYS A 74 -18.89 5.43 -11.56
CA LYS A 74 -19.86 6.52 -11.39
C LYS A 74 -20.64 6.84 -12.69
N GLN A 75 -20.07 6.54 -13.85
CA GLN A 75 -20.68 6.79 -15.17
C GLN A 75 -21.57 5.64 -15.64
N MET A 76 -21.58 4.50 -14.94
CA MET A 76 -22.38 3.35 -15.32
C MET A 76 -23.89 3.61 -15.15
N GLN A 77 -24.68 3.00 -16.05
CA GLN A 77 -26.15 3.21 -16.11
C GLN A 77 -26.85 2.91 -14.79
N TYR A 78 -26.47 1.85 -14.08
CA TYR A 78 -27.09 1.49 -12.80
C TYR A 78 -26.84 2.54 -11.69
N VAL A 79 -25.70 3.22 -11.73
CA VAL A 79 -25.39 4.33 -10.79
C VAL A 79 -26.24 5.56 -11.13
N THR A 80 -26.42 5.83 -12.42
CA THR A 80 -27.31 6.91 -12.89
C THR A 80 -28.77 6.63 -12.50
N ALA A 81 -29.23 5.40 -12.68
CA ALA A 81 -30.56 4.98 -12.24
C ALA A 81 -30.74 5.13 -10.71
N ALA A 82 -29.75 4.73 -9.92
CA ALA A 82 -29.80 4.90 -8.46
C ALA A 82 -29.91 6.37 -8.03
N LYS A 83 -29.24 7.29 -8.76
CA LYS A 83 -29.38 8.73 -8.54
C LYS A 83 -30.77 9.22 -8.89
N ALA A 84 -31.34 8.77 -10.03
CA ALA A 84 -32.67 9.14 -10.47
C ALA A 84 -33.76 8.65 -9.47
N LEU A 85 -33.53 7.53 -8.81
CA LEU A 85 -34.36 7.00 -7.73
C LEU A 85 -34.19 7.73 -6.38
N GLY A 86 -33.37 8.79 -6.33
CA GLY A 86 -33.18 9.60 -5.12
C GLY A 86 -32.32 8.95 -4.03
N TYR A 87 -31.48 7.96 -4.36
CA TYR A 87 -30.60 7.35 -3.36
C TYR A 87 -29.57 8.38 -2.85
N SER A 88 -29.31 8.36 -1.55
CA SER A 88 -28.30 9.22 -0.93
C SER A 88 -26.88 8.89 -1.45
N HIS A 89 -26.01 9.90 -1.46
CA HIS A 89 -24.63 9.75 -1.90
C HIS A 89 -23.91 8.63 -1.15
N SER A 90 -24.07 8.53 0.17
CA SER A 90 -23.49 7.47 0.98
C SER A 90 -23.97 6.09 0.52
N ARG A 91 -25.27 5.90 0.27
CA ARG A 91 -25.82 4.64 -0.22
C ARG A 91 -25.24 4.26 -1.58
N ILE A 92 -25.08 5.23 -2.48
CA ILE A 92 -24.50 5.00 -3.81
C ILE A 92 -23.03 4.59 -3.68
N ILE A 93 -22.24 5.31 -2.88
CA ILE A 93 -20.82 5.01 -2.68
C ILE A 93 -20.64 3.61 -2.06
N PHE A 94 -21.28 3.34 -0.92
CA PHE A 94 -21.02 2.12 -0.15
C PHE A 94 -21.72 0.87 -0.70
N LYS A 95 -22.88 0.99 -1.36
CA LYS A 95 -23.62 -0.17 -1.87
C LYS A 95 -23.46 -0.43 -3.37
N HIS A 96 -23.13 0.59 -4.15
CA HIS A 96 -23.09 0.46 -5.62
C HIS A 96 -21.69 0.67 -6.21
N ILE A 97 -20.85 1.53 -5.64
CA ILE A 97 -19.54 1.87 -6.23
C ILE A 97 -18.42 1.07 -5.57
N LEU A 98 -18.23 1.19 -4.26
CA LEU A 98 -17.13 0.55 -3.55
C LEU A 98 -17.10 -0.97 -3.72
N PRO A 99 -18.22 -1.74 -3.63
CA PRO A 99 -18.16 -3.18 -3.83
C PRO A 99 -17.66 -3.56 -5.22
N ASN A 100 -18.01 -2.77 -6.25
CA ASN A 100 -17.57 -3.00 -7.62
C ASN A 100 -16.14 -2.50 -7.90
N SER A 101 -15.52 -1.77 -6.98
CA SER A 101 -14.13 -1.31 -7.06
C SER A 101 -13.16 -2.19 -6.25
N LEU A 102 -13.64 -3.23 -5.55
CA LEU A 102 -12.80 -4.01 -4.65
C LEU A 102 -11.74 -4.85 -5.37
N ALA A 103 -12.02 -5.37 -6.56
CA ALA A 103 -11.09 -6.21 -7.29
C ALA A 103 -9.72 -5.53 -7.52
N PRO A 104 -9.64 -4.34 -8.13
CA PRO A 104 -8.37 -3.62 -8.25
C PRO A 104 -7.74 -3.23 -6.90
N VAL A 105 -8.56 -2.97 -5.86
CA VAL A 105 -8.05 -2.65 -4.52
C VAL A 105 -7.35 -3.85 -3.88
N ILE A 106 -7.91 -5.04 -4.02
CA ILE A 106 -7.31 -6.28 -3.52
C ILE A 106 -5.96 -6.54 -4.21
N VAL A 107 -5.92 -6.38 -5.52
CA VAL A 107 -4.69 -6.57 -6.32
C VAL A 107 -3.59 -5.61 -5.87
N ILE A 108 -3.88 -4.31 -5.77
CA ILE A 108 -2.87 -3.33 -5.35
C ILE A 108 -2.46 -3.54 -3.89
N SER A 109 -3.37 -4.04 -3.05
CA SER A 109 -3.05 -4.36 -1.65
C SER A 109 -2.01 -5.47 -1.54
N ALA A 110 -2.08 -6.51 -2.37
CA ALA A 110 -1.08 -7.57 -2.41
C ALA A 110 0.31 -7.03 -2.81
N ALA A 111 0.38 -6.15 -3.82
CA ALA A 111 1.62 -5.49 -4.22
C ALA A 111 2.17 -4.59 -3.10
N ASN A 112 1.29 -3.84 -2.42
CA ASN A 112 1.68 -2.99 -1.30
C ASN A 112 2.19 -3.79 -0.09
N PHE A 113 1.66 -4.99 0.18
CA PHE A 113 2.21 -5.90 1.19
C PHE A 113 3.66 -6.28 0.87
N ALA A 114 3.94 -6.67 -0.38
CA ALA A 114 5.29 -6.99 -0.82
C ALA A 114 6.24 -5.79 -0.64
N SER A 115 5.81 -4.60 -1.06
CA SER A 115 6.59 -3.36 -0.90
C SER A 115 6.81 -2.98 0.57
N ALA A 116 5.79 -3.13 1.41
CA ALA A 116 5.88 -2.83 2.84
C ALA A 116 6.90 -3.71 3.57
N ILE A 117 6.97 -5.00 3.21
CA ILE A 117 7.96 -5.95 3.74
C ILE A 117 9.38 -5.48 3.38
N LEU A 118 9.60 -5.07 2.13
CA LEU A 118 10.91 -4.57 1.68
C LEU A 118 11.30 -3.27 2.38
N VAL A 119 10.37 -2.34 2.54
CA VAL A 119 10.58 -1.06 3.24
C VAL A 119 10.89 -1.30 4.72
N GLU A 120 10.11 -2.15 5.41
CA GLU A 120 10.37 -2.50 6.81
C GLU A 120 11.75 -3.14 6.98
N SER A 121 12.07 -4.13 6.15
CA SER A 121 13.34 -4.84 6.21
C SER A 121 14.52 -3.91 5.91
N GLY A 122 14.39 -2.98 4.98
CA GLY A 122 15.37 -1.94 4.71
C GLY A 122 15.59 -1.02 5.91
N LEU A 123 14.50 -0.59 6.57
CA LEU A 123 14.59 0.25 7.78
C LEU A 123 15.19 -0.51 8.97
N SER A 124 14.84 -1.77 9.16
CA SER A 124 15.44 -2.62 10.18
C SER A 124 16.92 -2.87 9.92
N PHE A 125 17.32 -3.06 8.66
CA PHE A 125 18.73 -3.13 8.27
C PHE A 125 19.49 -1.84 8.62
N LEU A 126 18.88 -0.67 8.39
CA LEU A 126 19.45 0.62 8.75
C LEU A 126 19.41 0.90 10.28
N GLY A 127 18.76 0.05 11.05
CA GLY A 127 18.61 0.18 12.51
C GLY A 127 17.56 1.21 12.94
N LEU A 128 16.61 1.50 12.06
CA LEU A 128 15.47 2.39 12.32
C LEU A 128 14.18 1.63 12.57
N GLY A 129 14.11 0.35 12.16
CA GLY A 129 12.93 -0.51 12.29
C GLY A 129 12.83 -1.25 13.61
N ALA A 130 12.55 -2.55 13.55
CA ALA A 130 12.44 -3.39 14.73
C ALA A 130 13.73 -3.38 15.56
N GLN A 131 13.60 -3.11 16.84
CA GLN A 131 14.70 -3.12 17.80
C GLN A 131 14.70 -4.42 18.60
N VAL A 132 15.87 -4.83 19.07
CA VAL A 132 16.02 -5.97 20.00
C VAL A 132 15.03 -5.81 21.17
N PRO A 133 14.27 -6.85 21.56
CA PRO A 133 14.36 -8.26 21.15
C PRO A 133 13.45 -8.66 19.96
N ILE A 134 12.87 -7.75 19.20
CA ILE A 134 11.94 -8.08 18.11
C ILE A 134 12.73 -8.54 16.89
N PRO A 135 12.59 -9.81 16.44
CA PRO A 135 13.29 -10.29 15.27
C PRO A 135 12.69 -9.71 13.99
N SER A 136 13.57 -9.32 13.05
CA SER A 136 13.18 -8.97 11.67
C SER A 136 14.23 -9.50 10.70
N TRP A 137 13.82 -9.81 9.48
CA TRP A 137 14.78 -10.28 8.47
C TRP A 137 15.82 -9.23 8.14
N GLY A 138 15.43 -7.94 8.06
CA GLY A 138 16.35 -6.83 7.88
C GLY A 138 17.39 -6.73 9.01
N GLY A 139 16.95 -6.88 10.27
CA GLY A 139 17.83 -6.93 11.44
C GLY A 139 18.79 -8.12 11.39
N MET A 140 18.29 -9.32 11.05
CA MET A 140 19.14 -10.51 10.90
C MET A 140 20.22 -10.32 9.83
N ILE A 141 19.86 -9.72 8.69
CA ILE A 141 20.84 -9.43 7.64
C ILE A 141 21.87 -8.42 8.16
N LYS A 142 21.44 -7.36 8.87
CA LYS A 142 22.32 -6.35 9.45
C LYS A 142 23.33 -6.95 10.42
N GLU A 143 22.90 -7.83 11.31
CA GLU A 143 23.78 -8.47 12.31
C GLU A 143 24.80 -9.41 11.69
N HIS A 144 24.47 -10.00 10.54
CA HIS A 144 25.26 -11.08 9.97
C HIS A 144 25.97 -10.75 8.65
N TYR A 145 25.75 -9.55 8.05
CA TYR A 145 26.36 -9.25 6.74
C TYR A 145 27.90 -9.26 6.76
N ASN A 146 28.52 -8.88 7.89
CA ASN A 146 29.96 -8.90 8.05
C ASN A 146 30.55 -10.34 8.02
N TYR A 147 29.74 -11.35 8.34
CA TYR A 147 30.19 -12.74 8.31
C TYR A 147 30.33 -13.29 6.87
N ILE A 148 29.89 -12.55 5.86
CA ILE A 148 30.09 -12.91 4.45
C ILE A 148 31.58 -13.01 4.14
N ILE A 149 32.39 -12.05 4.64
CA ILE A 149 33.84 -12.03 4.47
C ILE A 149 34.52 -13.23 5.16
N LEU A 150 33.92 -13.74 6.24
CA LEU A 150 34.41 -14.91 7.01
C LEU A 150 33.93 -16.23 6.43
N GLY A 151 33.40 -16.29 5.22
CA GLY A 151 32.90 -17.50 4.57
C GLY A 151 31.56 -17.99 5.11
N LYS A 152 30.87 -17.24 5.97
CA LYS A 152 29.58 -17.61 6.56
C LYS A 152 28.42 -16.81 5.93
N ALA A 153 28.43 -16.65 4.61
CA ALA A 153 27.45 -15.88 3.86
C ALA A 153 26.00 -16.35 4.08
N TYR A 154 25.81 -17.64 4.38
CA TYR A 154 24.47 -18.21 4.60
C TYR A 154 23.69 -17.53 5.73
N LEU A 155 24.34 -16.94 6.72
CA LEU A 155 23.69 -16.23 7.83
C LEU A 155 22.93 -14.99 7.38
N ALA A 156 23.39 -14.30 6.34
CA ALA A 156 22.69 -13.16 5.74
C ALA A 156 21.83 -13.58 4.55
N LEU A 157 22.23 -14.60 3.79
CA LEU A 157 21.51 -15.07 2.61
C LEU A 157 20.18 -15.76 2.94
N ILE A 158 20.14 -16.57 4.02
CA ILE A 158 18.91 -17.29 4.40
C ILE A 158 17.75 -16.32 4.69
N PRO A 159 17.88 -15.30 5.58
CA PRO A 159 16.79 -14.33 5.80
C PRO A 159 16.48 -13.51 4.54
N GLY A 160 17.49 -13.20 3.71
CA GLY A 160 17.27 -12.53 2.43
C GLY A 160 16.44 -13.38 1.45
N LEU A 161 16.74 -14.67 1.34
CA LEU A 161 15.97 -15.62 0.52
C LEU A 161 14.54 -15.80 1.05
N ALA A 162 14.37 -15.91 2.38
CA ALA A 162 13.05 -16.03 2.99
C ALA A 162 12.17 -14.79 2.65
N MET A 163 12.75 -13.59 2.76
CA MET A 163 12.09 -12.35 2.38
C MET A 163 11.75 -12.32 0.89
N LEU A 164 12.69 -12.71 0.02
CA LEU A 164 12.47 -12.77 -1.43
C LEU A 164 11.32 -13.72 -1.77
N LEU A 165 11.30 -14.91 -1.20
CA LEU A 165 10.23 -15.90 -1.43
C LEU A 165 8.86 -15.36 -0.98
N LEU A 166 8.79 -14.67 0.16
CA LEU A 166 7.57 -14.09 0.64
C LEU A 166 7.07 -12.96 -0.29
N VAL A 167 7.96 -12.08 -0.74
CA VAL A 167 7.64 -11.01 -1.69
C VAL A 167 7.12 -11.60 -3.01
N VAL A 168 7.79 -12.62 -3.55
CA VAL A 168 7.35 -13.32 -4.77
C VAL A 168 5.98 -13.96 -4.55
N ALA A 169 5.74 -14.61 -3.40
CA ALA A 169 4.45 -15.20 -3.08
C ALA A 169 3.32 -14.17 -3.08
N PHE A 170 3.51 -13.00 -2.44
CA PHE A 170 2.51 -11.92 -2.47
C PHE A 170 2.28 -11.37 -3.87
N MET A 171 3.32 -11.22 -4.70
CA MET A 171 3.19 -10.81 -6.10
C MET A 171 2.40 -11.84 -6.92
N MET A 172 2.68 -13.14 -6.73
CA MET A 172 1.94 -14.20 -7.41
C MET A 172 0.46 -14.23 -6.99
N ILE A 173 0.18 -14.08 -5.70
CA ILE A 173 -1.20 -13.95 -5.18
C ILE A 173 -1.89 -12.75 -5.81
N GLY A 174 -1.22 -11.60 -5.86
CA GLY A 174 -1.76 -10.38 -6.48
C GLY A 174 -2.11 -10.59 -7.95
N ASN A 175 -1.24 -11.22 -8.72
CA ASN A 175 -1.47 -11.53 -10.13
C ASN A 175 -2.60 -12.56 -10.32
N ALA A 176 -2.60 -13.64 -9.55
CA ALA A 176 -3.65 -14.66 -9.59
C ALA A 176 -5.03 -14.07 -9.23
N LEU A 177 -5.09 -13.19 -8.23
CA LEU A 177 -6.32 -12.47 -7.87
C LEU A 177 -6.77 -11.52 -8.98
N ARG A 178 -5.83 -10.83 -9.64
CA ARG A 178 -6.14 -10.01 -10.80
C ARG A 178 -6.78 -10.84 -11.91
N ASP A 179 -6.15 -11.96 -12.28
CA ASP A 179 -6.63 -12.83 -13.35
C ASP A 179 -8.00 -13.45 -13.01
N ALA A 180 -8.21 -13.83 -11.74
CA ALA A 180 -9.48 -14.40 -11.26
C ALA A 180 -10.62 -13.37 -11.16
N LEU A 181 -10.29 -12.09 -10.90
CA LEU A 181 -11.26 -11.01 -10.74
C LEU A 181 -11.48 -10.23 -12.04
N ASP A 182 -10.61 -10.41 -13.04
CA ASP A 182 -10.76 -9.85 -14.38
C ASP A 182 -11.74 -10.72 -15.17
N VAL A 183 -13.03 -10.54 -14.89
CA VAL A 183 -14.10 -11.20 -15.64
C VAL A 183 -14.07 -10.64 -17.05
N LYS A 184 -13.51 -11.41 -17.98
CA LYS A 184 -13.59 -11.11 -19.41
C LYS A 184 -15.08 -11.09 -19.80
N ASN A 185 -15.63 -9.88 -19.99
CA ASN A 185 -16.89 -9.67 -20.73
C ASN A 185 -16.63 -9.86 -22.20
#